data_48d70ce0aad90e4983d2a0c62add29f4
#
_entry.id   48d70ce0aad90e4983d2a0c62add29f4
#
_cell.length_a   1.000
_cell.length_b   1.000
_cell.length_c   1.000
_cell.angle_alpha   90.00
_cell.angle_beta   90.00
_cell.angle_gamma   90.00
#
_symmetry.space_group_name_H-M   'P 1'
#
loop_
_entity.id
_entity.type
_entity.pdbx_description
1 polymer ?
#
loop_
_entity_poly.entity_id
_entity_poly.type
_entity_poly.pdbx_seq_one_letter_code
_entity_poly.pdbx_strand_id
1 'polypeptide(L)'
;TVRFYSFDEFENKIKATGADFVSCNAFLGELTEKEETGLKNVSTTEMTIQDIRITLSMDAFLDEEFKTFQPDVVYADSVCFWGKLNAWKHNVPLVVSTSTFAFNQMASQYMKNSPKELADMVFGLPKISKELKMLKPYGYKVKNALSLVQSDNKTDSVVYTSERFQPYSESFSDHYVFVGPSVFSKIE
;
A
#
# COMPACT_ATOMS: atom_id res chain seq x y z
N THR A 1 -18.82 4.82 11.58
CA THR A 1 -17.87 3.94 12.27
C THR A 1 -16.64 3.77 11.38
N VAL A 2 -15.45 3.77 11.96
CA VAL A 2 -14.19 3.49 11.26
C VAL A 2 -13.65 2.16 11.76
N ARG A 3 -13.31 1.25 10.85
CA ARG A 3 -12.64 0.00 11.15
C ARG A 3 -11.22 0.06 10.60
N PHE A 4 -10.23 -0.19 11.47
CA PHE A 4 -8.83 -0.04 11.14
C PHE A 4 -8.12 -1.40 11.20
N TYR A 5 -7.56 -1.81 10.08
CA TYR A 5 -6.82 -3.07 9.92
C TYR A 5 -5.33 -2.78 10.06
N SER A 6 -4.69 -3.35 11.06
CA SER A 6 -3.28 -3.12 11.35
C SER A 6 -2.69 -4.24 12.23
N PHE A 7 -1.47 -4.03 12.70
CA PHE A 7 -0.73 -4.98 13.55
C PHE A 7 -0.95 -4.68 15.02
N ASP A 8 -0.85 -5.71 15.88
CA ASP A 8 -1.16 -5.66 17.30
C ASP A 8 -0.38 -4.58 18.05
N GLU A 9 0.85 -4.28 17.62
CA GLU A 9 1.66 -3.20 18.22
C GLU A 9 1.02 -1.81 18.14
N PHE A 10 0.09 -1.59 17.21
CA PHE A 10 -0.63 -0.33 17.02
C PHE A 10 -2.02 -0.31 17.67
N GLU A 11 -2.50 -1.43 18.23
CA GLU A 11 -3.85 -1.59 18.73
C GLU A 11 -4.27 -0.45 19.68
N ASN A 12 -3.47 -0.20 20.72
CA ASN A 12 -3.80 0.83 21.73
C ASN A 12 -3.88 2.23 21.11
N LYS A 13 -2.99 2.56 20.16
CA LYS A 13 -2.99 3.85 19.47
C LYS A 13 -4.23 4.03 18.60
N ILE A 14 -4.62 2.97 17.90
CA ILE A 14 -5.78 2.97 17.01
C ILE A 14 -7.07 3.09 17.83
N LYS A 15 -7.24 2.27 18.86
CA LYS A 15 -8.42 2.33 19.74
C LYS A 15 -8.56 3.68 20.44
N ALA A 16 -7.46 4.35 20.77
CA ALA A 16 -7.49 5.69 21.35
C ALA A 16 -8.09 6.75 20.40
N THR A 17 -8.15 6.50 19.09
CA THR A 17 -8.83 7.37 18.12
C THR A 17 -10.34 7.15 18.04
N GLY A 18 -10.86 6.12 18.70
CA GLY A 18 -12.27 5.70 18.61
C GLY A 18 -12.58 4.79 17.42
N ALA A 19 -11.57 4.31 16.70
CA ALA A 19 -11.74 3.34 15.61
C ALA A 19 -11.79 1.90 16.17
N ASP A 20 -12.55 1.03 15.48
CA ASP A 20 -12.53 -0.42 15.72
C ASP A 20 -11.20 -0.97 15.17
N PHE A 21 -10.46 -1.68 16.01
CA PHE A 21 -9.21 -2.33 15.60
C PHE A 21 -9.44 -3.77 15.17
N VAL A 22 -8.85 -4.14 14.03
CA VAL A 22 -8.83 -5.51 13.51
C VAL A 22 -7.38 -5.93 13.29
N SER A 23 -6.96 -7.00 13.96
CA SER A 23 -5.60 -7.51 13.86
C SER A 23 -5.33 -8.20 12.52
N CYS A 24 -4.23 -7.85 11.89
CA CYS A 24 -3.71 -8.49 10.67
C CYS A 24 -2.53 -9.42 10.94
N ASN A 25 -2.13 -9.62 12.20
CA ASN A 25 -0.94 -10.41 12.55
C ASN A 25 -0.97 -11.85 12.01
N ALA A 26 -2.15 -12.47 11.99
CA ALA A 26 -2.32 -13.85 11.47
C ALA A 26 -1.95 -13.99 9.98
N PHE A 27 -1.90 -12.91 9.22
CA PHE A 27 -1.66 -12.92 7.77
C PHE A 27 -0.23 -12.55 7.38
N LEU A 28 0.59 -12.08 8.34
CA LEU A 28 1.98 -11.69 8.07
C LEU A 28 2.91 -12.90 7.82
N GLY A 29 2.48 -14.10 8.17
CA GLY A 29 3.37 -15.23 8.33
C GLY A 29 4.28 -15.04 9.56
N GLU A 30 4.95 -16.08 9.97
CA GLU A 30 6.01 -15.97 10.97
C GLU A 30 7.22 -15.28 10.31
N LEU A 31 7.40 -14.00 10.57
CA LEU A 31 8.68 -13.35 10.35
C LEU A 31 9.69 -14.02 11.27
N THR A 32 10.56 -14.84 10.71
CA THR A 32 11.63 -15.44 11.49
C THR A 32 12.60 -14.34 11.96
N GLU A 33 13.31 -14.55 13.08
CA GLU A 33 14.34 -13.60 13.56
C GLU A 33 15.36 -13.23 12.48
N LYS A 34 15.57 -14.12 11.49
CA LYS A 34 16.40 -13.85 10.31
C LYS A 34 15.78 -12.82 9.35
N GLU A 35 14.46 -12.78 9.26
CA GLU A 35 13.74 -11.81 8.43
C GLU A 35 13.67 -10.44 9.12
N GLU A 36 13.51 -10.40 10.45
CA GLU A 36 13.58 -9.13 11.21
C GLU A 36 14.96 -8.45 11.10
N THR A 37 16.03 -9.23 11.16
CA THR A 37 17.41 -8.73 10.96
C THR A 37 17.74 -8.49 9.49
N GLY A 38 17.07 -9.19 8.57
CA GLY A 38 17.23 -9.11 7.11
C GLY A 38 16.47 -7.99 6.42
N LEU A 39 15.48 -7.36 7.07
CA LEU A 39 14.66 -6.27 6.50
C LEU A 39 15.50 -5.11 5.92
N LYS A 40 16.72 -4.91 6.40
CA LYS A 40 17.65 -3.91 5.85
C LYS A 40 18.20 -4.25 4.45
N ASN A 41 17.99 -5.50 3.96
CA ASN A 41 18.55 -5.99 2.70
C ASN A 41 17.52 -6.67 1.79
N VAL A 42 16.22 -6.59 2.12
CA VAL A 42 15.16 -7.17 1.28
C VAL A 42 15.03 -6.36 -0.01
N SER A 43 15.05 -7.03 -1.15
CA SER A 43 14.91 -6.37 -2.44
C SER A 43 13.46 -5.90 -2.68
N THR A 44 13.31 -4.86 -3.51
CA THR A 44 11.97 -4.38 -3.92
C THR A 44 11.14 -5.51 -4.57
N THR A 45 11.78 -6.41 -5.29
CA THR A 45 11.16 -7.60 -5.88
C THR A 45 10.57 -8.51 -4.81
N GLU A 46 11.34 -8.82 -3.76
CA GLU A 46 10.91 -9.71 -2.66
C GLU A 46 9.77 -9.07 -1.85
N MET A 47 9.87 -7.77 -1.53
CA MET A 47 8.80 -7.03 -0.87
C MET A 47 7.50 -7.08 -1.68
N THR A 48 7.57 -6.82 -2.99
CA THR A 48 6.39 -6.87 -3.86
C THR A 48 5.76 -8.28 -3.91
N ILE A 49 6.57 -9.33 -3.96
CA ILE A 49 6.10 -10.72 -3.93
C ILE A 49 5.42 -11.03 -2.59
N GLN A 50 6.00 -10.60 -1.48
CA GLN A 50 5.43 -10.78 -0.16
C GLN A 50 4.06 -10.09 -0.04
N ASP A 51 3.93 -8.85 -0.49
CA ASP A 51 2.66 -8.11 -0.47
C ASP A 51 1.56 -8.79 -1.31
N ILE A 52 1.93 -9.39 -2.46
CA ILE A 52 1.00 -10.19 -3.26
C ILE A 52 0.54 -11.41 -2.48
N ARG A 53 1.44 -12.11 -1.78
CA ARG A 53 1.10 -13.30 -0.98
C ARG A 53 0.26 -12.96 0.23
N ILE A 54 0.55 -11.84 0.91
CA ILE A 54 -0.30 -11.32 2.00
C ILE A 54 -1.70 -11.02 1.45
N THR A 55 -1.80 -10.38 0.28
CA THR A 55 -3.10 -10.12 -0.36
C THR A 55 -3.90 -11.41 -0.56
N LEU A 56 -3.26 -12.49 -1.02
CA LEU A 56 -3.91 -13.80 -1.21
C LEU A 56 -4.31 -14.45 0.11
N SER A 57 -3.47 -14.37 1.14
CA SER A 57 -3.78 -14.94 2.45
C SER A 57 -4.94 -14.23 3.14
N MET A 58 -5.13 -12.95 2.87
CA MET A 58 -6.22 -12.12 3.42
C MET A 58 -7.52 -12.19 2.60
N ASP A 59 -7.51 -12.80 1.41
CA ASP A 59 -8.62 -12.73 0.46
C ASP A 59 -9.96 -13.15 1.06
N ALA A 60 -10.06 -14.36 1.60
CA ALA A 60 -11.29 -14.88 2.18
C ALA A 60 -11.75 -14.07 3.40
N PHE A 61 -10.83 -13.63 4.23
CA PHE A 61 -11.11 -12.79 5.39
C PHE A 61 -11.68 -11.43 4.96
N LEU A 62 -11.03 -10.75 4.02
CA LEU A 62 -11.49 -9.45 3.54
C LEU A 62 -12.79 -9.55 2.75
N ASP A 63 -13.01 -10.62 1.98
CA ASP A 63 -14.31 -10.87 1.32
C ASP A 63 -15.45 -10.90 2.33
N GLU A 64 -15.27 -11.54 3.49
CA GLU A 64 -16.28 -11.58 4.55
C GLU A 64 -16.42 -10.21 5.25
N GLU A 65 -15.32 -9.52 5.49
CA GLU A 65 -15.34 -8.18 6.06
C GLU A 65 -16.09 -7.18 5.16
N PHE A 66 -15.84 -7.19 3.86
CA PHE A 66 -16.54 -6.31 2.92
C PHE A 66 -18.05 -6.63 2.82
N LYS A 67 -18.45 -7.91 2.96
CA LYS A 67 -19.85 -8.31 2.98
C LYS A 67 -20.57 -7.89 4.26
N THR A 68 -19.91 -8.03 5.41
CA THR A 68 -20.54 -7.81 6.72
C THR A 68 -20.46 -6.34 7.16
N PHE A 69 -19.33 -5.68 6.97
CA PHE A 69 -19.12 -4.29 7.36
C PHE A 69 -19.66 -3.31 6.31
N GLN A 70 -19.64 -3.68 5.03
CA GLN A 70 -20.13 -2.87 3.89
C GLN A 70 -19.55 -1.45 3.91
N PRO A 71 -18.21 -1.28 3.76
CA PRO A 71 -17.59 0.03 3.84
C PRO A 71 -18.05 0.95 2.72
N ASP A 72 -18.35 2.22 3.04
CA ASP A 72 -18.66 3.27 2.05
C ASP A 72 -17.40 3.73 1.30
N VAL A 73 -16.25 3.64 1.94
CA VAL A 73 -14.94 4.05 1.41
C VAL A 73 -13.83 3.24 2.07
N VAL A 74 -12.80 2.93 1.29
CA VAL A 74 -11.54 2.36 1.78
C VAL A 74 -10.48 3.46 1.77
N TYR A 75 -9.79 3.64 2.89
CA TYR A 75 -8.62 4.49 3.00
C TYR A 75 -7.40 3.59 3.21
N ALA A 76 -6.52 3.51 2.23
CA ALA A 76 -5.40 2.57 2.24
C ALA A 76 -4.06 3.29 2.04
N ASP A 77 -3.03 2.84 2.75
CA ASP A 77 -1.66 3.31 2.49
C ASP A 77 -1.22 2.95 1.06
N SER A 78 -0.38 3.78 0.47
CA SER A 78 0.10 3.64 -0.90
C SER A 78 0.81 2.32 -1.18
N VAL A 79 1.42 1.71 -0.17
CA VAL A 79 2.05 0.38 -0.24
C VAL A 79 1.16 -0.76 0.27
N CYS A 80 -0.03 -0.47 0.78
CA CYS A 80 -0.99 -1.47 1.21
C CYS A 80 -1.72 -2.09 0.01
N PHE A 81 -1.13 -3.09 -0.65
CA PHE A 81 -1.71 -3.69 -1.85
C PHE A 81 -3.02 -4.40 -1.57
N TRP A 82 -3.12 -5.15 -0.48
CA TRP A 82 -4.34 -5.86 -0.11
C TRP A 82 -5.52 -4.90 0.12
N GLY A 83 -5.30 -3.72 0.70
CA GLY A 83 -6.35 -2.71 0.87
C GLY A 83 -6.82 -2.15 -0.47
N LYS A 84 -5.91 -1.72 -1.33
CA LYS A 84 -6.22 -1.17 -2.65
C LYS A 84 -6.90 -2.19 -3.55
N LEU A 85 -6.37 -3.40 -3.62
CA LEU A 85 -6.89 -4.45 -4.49
C LEU A 85 -8.28 -4.93 -4.08
N ASN A 86 -8.57 -4.99 -2.77
CA ASN A 86 -9.89 -5.34 -2.28
C ASN A 86 -10.91 -4.22 -2.51
N ALA A 87 -10.54 -2.95 -2.35
CA ALA A 87 -11.41 -1.84 -2.73
C ALA A 87 -11.86 -1.94 -4.20
N TRP A 88 -10.93 -2.21 -5.11
CA TRP A 88 -11.24 -2.40 -6.53
C TRP A 88 -12.05 -3.68 -6.81
N LYS A 89 -11.72 -4.80 -6.14
CA LYS A 89 -12.46 -6.08 -6.29
C LYS A 89 -13.93 -5.92 -5.92
N HIS A 90 -14.21 -5.21 -4.84
CA HIS A 90 -15.56 -5.00 -4.31
C HIS A 90 -16.23 -3.71 -4.85
N ASN A 91 -15.59 -2.96 -5.75
CA ASN A 91 -16.08 -1.69 -6.30
C ASN A 91 -16.43 -0.65 -5.22
N VAL A 92 -15.64 -0.59 -4.16
CA VAL A 92 -15.75 0.42 -3.10
C VAL A 92 -14.82 1.59 -3.43
N PRO A 93 -15.28 2.85 -3.27
CA PRO A 93 -14.43 4.02 -3.42
C PRO A 93 -13.12 3.90 -2.62
N LEU A 94 -12.01 4.27 -3.24
CA LEU A 94 -10.68 4.19 -2.65
C LEU A 94 -10.05 5.57 -2.53
N VAL A 95 -9.53 5.87 -1.36
CA VAL A 95 -8.62 6.99 -1.12
C VAL A 95 -7.26 6.43 -0.72
N VAL A 96 -6.21 6.85 -1.40
CA VAL A 96 -4.84 6.43 -1.12
C VAL A 96 -4.15 7.42 -0.19
N SER A 97 -3.55 6.90 0.88
CA SER A 97 -2.71 7.64 1.82
C SER A 97 -1.25 7.48 1.42
N THR A 98 -0.56 8.58 1.17
CA THR A 98 0.86 8.58 0.82
C THR A 98 1.65 9.36 1.86
N SER A 99 2.37 8.63 2.73
CA SER A 99 3.16 9.21 3.82
C SER A 99 4.50 9.79 3.36
N THR A 100 4.89 9.50 2.13
CA THR A 100 6.14 9.96 1.50
C THR A 100 5.82 10.83 0.27
N PHE A 101 6.62 10.75 -0.78
CA PHE A 101 6.32 11.38 -2.06
C PHE A 101 5.30 10.56 -2.86
N ALA A 102 4.40 11.25 -3.53
CA ALA A 102 3.54 10.64 -4.55
C ALA A 102 4.39 10.21 -5.75
N PHE A 103 4.00 9.09 -6.38
CA PHE A 103 4.81 8.41 -7.37
C PHE A 103 4.09 8.31 -8.71
N ASN A 104 4.69 8.90 -9.74
CA ASN A 104 4.29 8.70 -11.14
C ASN A 104 5.55 8.57 -12.02
N GLN A 105 5.37 8.44 -13.32
CA GLN A 105 6.48 8.27 -14.26
C GLN A 105 7.45 9.46 -14.24
N MET A 106 6.98 10.69 -14.03
CA MET A 106 7.83 11.87 -13.99
C MET A 106 8.59 11.95 -12.65
N ALA A 107 7.91 11.76 -11.53
CA ALA A 107 8.53 11.77 -10.22
C ALA A 107 9.57 10.65 -10.05
N SER A 108 9.39 9.50 -10.73
CA SER A 108 10.34 8.39 -10.71
C SER A 108 11.74 8.76 -11.26
N GLN A 109 11.84 9.81 -12.07
CA GLN A 109 13.12 10.28 -12.61
C GLN A 109 14.05 10.86 -11.52
N TYR A 110 13.49 11.28 -10.37
CA TYR A 110 14.28 11.70 -9.21
C TYR A 110 14.89 10.55 -8.43
N MET A 111 14.37 9.32 -8.60
CA MET A 111 14.95 8.17 -7.94
C MET A 111 16.22 7.76 -8.65
N LYS A 112 17.35 8.04 -8.01
CA LYS A 112 18.65 7.52 -8.44
C LYS A 112 18.76 6.06 -7.99
N ASN A 113 18.20 5.15 -8.79
CA ASN A 113 18.38 3.73 -8.54
C ASN A 113 19.84 3.34 -8.82
N SER A 114 20.43 2.59 -7.92
CA SER A 114 21.76 2.01 -8.15
C SER A 114 21.68 0.95 -9.27
N PRO A 115 22.78 0.64 -9.96
CA PRO A 115 22.81 -0.44 -10.95
C PRO A 115 22.31 -1.79 -10.41
N LYS A 116 22.53 -2.05 -9.11
CA LYS A 116 22.05 -3.26 -8.44
C LYS A 116 20.52 -3.26 -8.31
N GLU A 117 19.91 -2.15 -7.91
CA GLU A 117 18.46 -2.00 -7.82
C GLU A 117 17.77 -2.10 -9.18
N LEU A 118 18.37 -1.49 -10.22
CA LEU A 118 17.87 -1.63 -11.59
C LEU A 118 17.92 -3.09 -12.07
N ALA A 119 19.02 -3.80 -11.79
CA ALA A 119 19.15 -5.21 -12.09
C ALA A 119 18.11 -6.04 -11.35
N ASP A 120 17.91 -5.82 -10.04
CA ASP A 120 16.88 -6.49 -9.24
C ASP A 120 15.48 -6.27 -9.83
N MET A 121 15.13 -5.04 -10.18
CA MET A 121 13.85 -4.73 -10.82
C MET A 121 13.66 -5.50 -12.13
N VAL A 122 14.66 -5.48 -13.02
CA VAL A 122 14.56 -6.15 -14.34
C VAL A 122 14.46 -7.66 -14.19
N PHE A 123 15.33 -8.27 -13.39
CA PHE A 123 15.35 -9.73 -13.16
C PHE A 123 14.20 -10.19 -12.26
N GLY A 124 13.63 -9.30 -11.47
CA GLY A 124 12.47 -9.56 -10.61
C GLY A 124 11.14 -9.61 -11.37
N LEU A 125 11.00 -8.86 -12.49
CA LEU A 125 9.74 -8.76 -13.23
C LEU A 125 9.11 -10.11 -13.60
N PRO A 126 9.83 -11.14 -14.07
CA PRO A 126 9.24 -12.44 -14.37
C PRO A 126 8.67 -13.13 -13.13
N LYS A 127 9.35 -13.00 -11.98
CA LYS A 127 8.92 -13.58 -10.70
C LYS A 127 7.64 -12.88 -10.21
N ILE A 128 7.62 -11.55 -10.19
CA ILE A 128 6.45 -10.74 -9.84
C ILE A 128 5.28 -11.08 -10.77
N SER A 129 5.53 -11.16 -12.09
CA SER A 129 4.49 -11.49 -13.06
C SER A 129 3.88 -12.89 -12.85
N LYS A 130 4.66 -13.85 -12.35
CA LYS A 130 4.16 -15.18 -11.97
C LYS A 130 3.23 -15.10 -10.75
N GLU A 131 3.64 -14.40 -9.70
CA GLU A 131 2.82 -14.20 -8.49
C GLU A 131 1.53 -13.42 -8.81
N LEU A 132 1.59 -12.38 -9.64
CA LEU A 132 0.41 -11.63 -10.08
C LEU A 132 -0.64 -12.49 -10.80
N LYS A 133 -0.21 -13.53 -11.51
CA LYS A 133 -1.15 -14.47 -12.14
C LYS A 133 -1.97 -15.25 -11.11
N MET A 134 -1.44 -15.45 -9.90
CA MET A 134 -2.13 -16.14 -8.81
C MET A 134 -3.29 -15.32 -8.25
N LEU A 135 -3.32 -14.00 -8.45
CA LEU A 135 -4.42 -13.13 -8.04
C LEU A 135 -5.66 -13.27 -8.93
N LYS A 136 -5.51 -13.67 -10.19
CA LYS A 136 -6.62 -13.72 -11.16
C LYS A 136 -7.79 -14.64 -10.78
N PRO A 137 -7.56 -15.88 -10.29
CA PRO A 137 -8.65 -16.77 -9.87
C PRO A 137 -9.51 -16.21 -8.73
N TYR A 138 -8.94 -15.29 -7.94
CA TYR A 138 -9.60 -14.62 -6.82
C TYR A 138 -10.36 -13.34 -7.22
N GLY A 139 -10.42 -13.05 -8.52
CA GLY A 139 -11.17 -11.89 -9.04
C GLY A 139 -10.40 -10.57 -9.09
N TYR A 140 -9.14 -10.57 -8.72
CA TYR A 140 -8.30 -9.35 -8.78
C TYR A 140 -7.90 -9.00 -10.21
N LYS A 141 -8.10 -7.72 -10.58
CA LYS A 141 -7.81 -7.20 -11.92
C LYS A 141 -6.51 -6.39 -11.89
N VAL A 142 -5.38 -7.06 -11.90
CA VAL A 142 -4.05 -6.42 -11.94
C VAL A 142 -3.47 -6.53 -13.34
N LYS A 143 -3.09 -5.40 -13.95
CA LYS A 143 -2.51 -5.37 -15.30
C LYS A 143 -1.05 -5.79 -15.30
N ASN A 144 -0.25 -5.22 -14.41
CA ASN A 144 1.19 -5.48 -14.27
C ASN A 144 1.69 -4.99 -12.90
N ALA A 145 2.94 -5.28 -12.56
CA ALA A 145 3.57 -4.86 -11.30
C ALA A 145 3.56 -3.34 -11.09
N LEU A 146 3.77 -2.57 -12.16
CA LEU A 146 3.78 -1.11 -12.10
C LEU A 146 2.43 -0.54 -11.64
N SER A 147 1.32 -1.17 -12.05
CA SER A 147 -0.03 -0.73 -11.66
C SER A 147 -0.34 -0.90 -10.17
N LEU A 148 0.49 -1.64 -9.43
CA LEU A 148 0.36 -1.75 -7.97
C LEU A 148 1.01 -0.57 -7.24
N VAL A 149 2.06 -0.01 -7.80
CA VAL A 149 2.92 1.00 -7.16
C VAL A 149 2.63 2.40 -7.67
N GLN A 150 2.39 2.54 -8.98
CA GLN A 150 2.15 3.84 -9.59
C GLN A 150 0.75 4.37 -9.29
N SER A 151 0.70 5.64 -9.02
CA SER A 151 -0.52 6.42 -8.95
C SER A 151 -1.09 6.62 -10.36
N ASP A 152 -2.38 6.42 -10.53
CA ASP A 152 -3.04 6.40 -11.84
C ASP A 152 -3.69 7.76 -12.23
N ASN A 153 -3.49 8.81 -11.46
CA ASN A 153 -4.12 10.12 -11.63
C ASN A 153 -5.67 10.12 -11.67
N LYS A 154 -6.30 9.03 -11.24
CA LYS A 154 -7.77 8.88 -11.18
C LYS A 154 -8.26 8.50 -9.79
N THR A 155 -7.37 7.98 -8.94
CA THR A 155 -7.67 7.59 -7.58
C THR A 155 -7.39 8.77 -6.63
N ASP A 156 -8.36 9.12 -5.82
CA ASP A 156 -8.21 10.18 -4.82
C ASP A 156 -7.06 9.83 -3.88
N SER A 157 -6.18 10.79 -3.65
CA SER A 157 -4.94 10.57 -2.91
C SER A 157 -4.65 11.74 -1.97
N VAL A 158 -4.38 11.41 -0.71
CA VAL A 158 -3.91 12.35 0.30
C VAL A 158 -2.40 12.15 0.47
N VAL A 159 -1.63 13.20 0.20
CA VAL A 159 -0.15 13.15 0.24
C VAL A 159 0.33 13.99 1.41
N TYR A 160 1.04 13.38 2.34
CA TYR A 160 1.57 14.03 3.56
C TYR A 160 2.90 14.75 3.32
N THR A 161 3.08 15.21 2.09
CA THR A 161 4.18 16.09 1.66
C THR A 161 3.57 17.39 1.16
N SER A 162 4.21 18.52 1.36
CA SER A 162 3.72 19.78 0.78
C SER A 162 3.89 19.77 -0.74
N GLU A 163 2.98 20.37 -1.45
CA GLU A 163 3.03 20.49 -2.91
C GLU A 163 4.37 21.08 -3.39
N ARG A 164 4.87 22.09 -2.70
CA ARG A 164 6.15 22.74 -3.02
C ARG A 164 7.35 21.80 -2.87
N PHE A 165 7.26 20.79 -2.02
CA PHE A 165 8.33 19.84 -1.76
C PHE A 165 8.21 18.57 -2.60
N GLN A 166 7.04 18.32 -3.17
CA GLN A 166 6.77 17.19 -4.06
C GLN A 166 7.46 17.40 -5.42
N PRO A 167 8.36 16.50 -5.85
CA PRO A 167 8.93 16.57 -7.20
C PRO A 167 7.84 16.44 -8.25
N TYR A 168 7.86 17.34 -9.24
CA TYR A 168 6.88 17.39 -10.34
C TYR A 168 5.43 17.41 -9.85
N SER A 169 5.12 18.20 -8.83
CA SER A 169 3.76 18.29 -8.29
C SER A 169 2.72 18.63 -9.36
N GLU A 170 3.10 19.43 -10.34
CA GLU A 170 2.29 19.82 -11.49
C GLU A 170 1.91 18.67 -12.44
N SER A 171 2.55 17.51 -12.29
CA SER A 171 2.25 16.31 -13.08
C SER A 171 1.16 15.42 -12.48
N PHE A 172 0.71 15.75 -11.28
CA PHE A 172 -0.40 15.08 -10.61
C PHE A 172 -1.71 15.80 -10.89
N SER A 173 -2.80 15.05 -11.02
CA SER A 173 -4.12 15.61 -11.24
C SER A 173 -4.71 16.22 -9.96
N ASP A 174 -5.87 16.85 -10.07
CA ASP A 174 -6.69 17.39 -8.97
C ASP A 174 -7.24 16.33 -8.00
N HIS A 175 -7.08 15.02 -8.32
CA HIS A 175 -7.30 13.93 -7.38
C HIS A 175 -6.22 13.85 -6.29
N TYR A 176 -5.12 14.60 -6.40
CA TYR A 176 -4.05 14.62 -5.41
C TYR A 176 -4.14 15.85 -4.51
N VAL A 177 -4.33 15.62 -3.21
CA VAL A 177 -4.34 16.69 -2.21
C VAL A 177 -3.05 16.62 -1.38
N PHE A 178 -2.19 17.64 -1.53
CA PHE A 178 -0.93 17.76 -0.78
C PHE A 178 -1.20 18.52 0.51
N VAL A 179 -1.26 17.79 1.63
CA VAL A 179 -1.62 18.36 2.94
C VAL A 179 -0.42 18.76 3.80
N GLY A 180 0.79 18.40 3.36
CA GLY A 180 1.99 18.59 4.17
C GLY A 180 2.13 17.55 5.28
N PRO A 181 3.21 17.62 6.08
CA PRO A 181 3.49 16.64 7.13
C PRO A 181 2.47 16.74 8.26
N SER A 182 1.94 15.60 8.69
CA SER A 182 1.08 15.49 9.87
C SER A 182 1.96 15.47 11.13
N VAL A 183 2.35 16.64 11.60
CA VAL A 183 3.16 16.79 12.81
C VAL A 183 2.27 17.31 13.95
N PHE A 184 2.10 16.51 14.99
CA PHE A 184 1.53 16.96 16.23
C PHE A 184 2.64 17.39 17.17
N SER A 185 2.73 18.68 17.50
CA SER A 185 3.49 19.11 18.67
C SER A 185 2.78 18.58 19.89
N LYS A 186 3.43 17.73 20.71
CA LYS A 186 2.97 17.56 22.08
C LYS A 186 3.13 18.91 22.76
N ILE A 187 2.02 19.60 22.99
CA ILE A 187 1.98 20.71 23.93
C ILE A 187 2.12 20.03 25.30
N GLU A 188 3.29 20.17 25.90
CA GLU A 188 3.53 19.78 27.29
C GLU A 188 2.74 20.69 28.24
#